data_4d35b0fd4c8ded64a4bc0a227c9d466b
#
_entry.id   4d35b0fd4c8ded64a4bc0a227c9d466b
#
_cell.length_a   1.000
_cell.length_b   1.000
_cell.length_c   1.000
_cell.angle_alpha   90.00
_cell.angle_beta   90.00
_cell.angle_gamma   90.00
#
_symmetry.space_group_name_H-M   'P 1'
#
loop_
_entity.id
_entity.type
_entity.pdbx_description
1 polymer ?
#
loop_
_entity_poly.entity_id
_entity_poly.type
_entity_poly.pdbx_seq_one_letter_code
_entity_poly.pdbx_strand_id
1 'polypeptide(L)'
;MTKKVLKFGGTSVGSIDRILHAANIIKAEFEKGNEIIVVVSAMAGKTNQLISQAKEISPNFDKREFDVLITSGEQVSCALLAGALNNLGIKSKSWMNWQIPIMTEGDHTNSRIVSMNVKNINTYLSEKGVAVIPGFQGISKKGDITSIGRGG
;
A
#
# COMPACT_ATOMS: atom_id res chain seq x y z
N MET A 1 0.41 19.20 16.49
CA MET A 1 -0.03 18.00 15.74
C MET A 1 0.56 18.10 14.35
N THR A 2 1.38 17.14 13.96
CA THR A 2 2.04 17.10 12.63
C THR A 2 1.51 15.92 11.84
N LYS A 3 1.24 16.11 10.55
CA LYS A 3 0.91 15.01 9.64
C LYS A 3 2.20 14.36 9.15
N LYS A 4 2.34 13.05 9.35
CA LYS A 4 3.52 12.29 8.94
C LYS A 4 3.12 11.17 7.98
N VAL A 5 3.94 10.99 6.94
CA VAL A 5 3.87 9.84 6.04
C VAL A 5 5.07 8.94 6.34
N LEU A 6 4.79 7.71 6.75
CA LEU A 6 5.81 6.69 7.02
C LEU A 6 5.77 5.65 5.91
N LYS A 7 6.89 5.46 5.25
CA LYS A 7 7.03 4.45 4.18
C LYS A 7 7.86 3.27 4.67
N PHE A 8 7.31 2.06 4.54
CA PHE A 8 8.00 0.82 4.86
C PHE A 8 8.25 0.02 3.60
N GLY A 9 9.52 -0.23 3.29
CA GLY A 9 9.95 -1.07 2.18
C GLY A 9 9.74 -2.56 2.46
N GLY A 10 9.92 -3.42 1.44
CA GLY A 10 9.64 -4.85 1.51
C GLY A 10 10.41 -5.59 2.61
N THR A 11 11.65 -5.23 2.89
CA THR A 11 12.43 -5.82 3.98
C THR A 11 11.92 -5.42 5.36
N SER A 12 11.37 -4.21 5.49
CA SER A 12 10.82 -3.69 6.75
C SER A 12 9.47 -4.33 7.12
N VAL A 13 8.81 -5.00 6.18
CA VAL A 13 7.57 -5.76 6.35
C VAL A 13 7.71 -7.19 5.85
N GLY A 14 8.94 -7.71 5.77
CA GLY A 14 9.29 -8.97 5.12
C GLY A 14 8.88 -10.24 5.87
N SER A 15 8.44 -10.11 7.11
CA SER A 15 7.96 -11.22 7.96
C SER A 15 6.93 -10.70 8.95
N ILE A 16 6.22 -11.60 9.63
CA ILE A 16 5.28 -11.21 10.69
C ILE A 16 5.99 -10.44 11.81
N ASP A 17 7.18 -10.88 12.23
CA ASP A 17 7.96 -10.16 13.24
C ASP A 17 8.31 -8.75 12.80
N ARG A 18 8.65 -8.55 11.53
CA ARG A 18 8.92 -7.24 10.95
C ARG A 18 7.67 -6.36 10.90
N ILE A 19 6.51 -6.92 10.57
CA ILE A 19 5.23 -6.19 10.61
C ILE A 19 4.90 -5.76 12.03
N LEU A 20 5.08 -6.61 13.02
CA LEU A 20 4.88 -6.26 14.43
C LEU A 20 5.85 -5.17 14.89
N HIS A 21 7.10 -5.22 14.45
CA HIS A 21 8.09 -4.17 14.71
C HIS A 21 7.68 -2.84 14.07
N ALA A 22 7.26 -2.85 12.81
CA ALA A 22 6.75 -1.66 12.12
C ALA A 22 5.52 -1.07 12.85
N ALA A 23 4.60 -1.91 13.32
CA ALA A 23 3.44 -1.47 14.08
C ALA A 23 3.85 -0.74 15.37
N ASN A 24 4.88 -1.21 16.08
CA ASN A 24 5.39 -0.53 17.28
C ASN A 24 6.05 0.82 16.95
N ILE A 25 6.76 0.94 15.84
CA ILE A 25 7.31 2.24 15.38
C ILE A 25 6.18 3.23 15.10
N ILE A 26 5.14 2.77 14.40
CA ILE A 26 3.96 3.60 14.08
C ILE A 26 3.24 4.03 15.36
N LYS A 27 3.06 3.11 16.30
CA LYS A 27 2.48 3.39 17.61
C LYS A 27 3.23 4.50 18.33
N ALA A 28 4.56 4.41 18.42
CA ALA A 28 5.39 5.42 19.06
C ALA A 28 5.25 6.81 18.42
N GLU A 29 5.10 6.89 17.10
CA GLU A 29 4.86 8.16 16.40
C GLU A 29 3.42 8.67 16.61
N PHE A 30 2.44 7.78 16.65
CA PHE A 30 1.05 8.12 16.92
C PHE A 30 0.85 8.66 18.35
N GLU A 31 1.48 8.07 19.34
CA GLU A 31 1.42 8.48 20.74
C GLU A 31 2.04 9.87 21.00
N LYS A 32 2.88 10.36 20.09
CA LYS A 32 3.37 11.76 20.10
C LYS A 32 2.30 12.76 19.64
N GLY A 33 1.09 12.32 19.32
CA GLY A 33 0.01 13.16 18.85
C GLY A 33 0.03 13.49 17.36
N ASN A 34 0.83 12.76 16.56
CA ASN A 34 0.89 12.95 15.11
C ASN A 34 -0.30 12.27 14.39
N GLU A 35 -0.74 12.86 13.29
CA GLU A 35 -1.58 12.17 12.30
C GLU A 35 -0.71 11.31 11.39
N ILE A 36 -0.99 10.01 11.31
CA ILE A 36 -0.10 9.07 10.62
C ILE A 36 -0.77 8.46 9.39
N ILE A 37 -0.08 8.59 8.25
CA ILE A 37 -0.33 7.84 7.03
C ILE A 37 0.84 6.87 6.84
N VAL A 38 0.55 5.62 6.54
CA VAL A 38 1.57 4.60 6.30
C VAL A 38 1.45 4.10 4.87
N VAL A 39 2.56 4.05 4.16
CA VAL A 39 2.65 3.43 2.82
C VAL A 39 3.52 2.19 2.93
N VAL A 40 3.01 1.04 2.47
CA VAL A 40 3.71 -0.22 2.56
C VAL A 40 3.99 -0.83 1.20
N SER A 41 5.14 -1.49 1.08
CA SER A 41 5.47 -2.40 -0.02
C SER A 41 4.95 -3.81 0.26
N ALA A 42 4.94 -4.67 -0.75
CA ALA A 42 4.78 -6.10 -0.54
C ALA A 42 5.90 -6.65 0.35
N MET A 43 5.64 -7.74 1.04
CA MET A 43 6.67 -8.47 1.80
C MET A 43 7.83 -8.87 0.89
N ALA A 44 9.06 -8.80 1.39
CA ALA A 44 10.27 -9.10 0.62
C ALA A 44 10.15 -10.43 -0.15
N GLY A 45 10.48 -10.39 -1.45
CA GLY A 45 10.39 -11.53 -2.36
C GLY A 45 8.98 -11.82 -2.92
N LYS A 46 7.93 -11.25 -2.36
CA LYS A 46 6.55 -11.54 -2.79
C LYS A 46 6.27 -11.09 -4.22
N THR A 47 6.65 -9.87 -4.57
CA THR A 47 6.48 -9.36 -5.94
C THR A 47 7.23 -10.22 -6.97
N ASN A 48 8.46 -10.62 -6.66
CA ASN A 48 9.24 -11.49 -7.55
C ASN A 48 8.59 -12.87 -7.71
N GLN A 49 8.00 -13.43 -6.66
CA GLN A 49 7.24 -14.68 -6.72
C GLN A 49 6.04 -14.55 -7.67
N LEU A 50 5.28 -13.47 -7.55
CA LEU A 50 4.12 -13.20 -8.42
C LEU A 50 4.54 -13.01 -9.89
N ILE A 51 5.62 -12.30 -10.14
CA ILE A 51 6.19 -12.15 -11.48
C ILE A 51 6.59 -13.52 -12.07
N SER A 52 7.22 -14.38 -11.27
CA SER A 52 7.59 -15.73 -11.70
C SER A 52 6.37 -16.55 -12.11
N GLN A 53 5.31 -16.53 -11.31
CA GLN A 53 4.05 -17.22 -11.62
C GLN A 53 3.43 -16.75 -12.94
N ALA A 54 3.41 -15.44 -13.22
CA ALA A 54 2.94 -14.93 -14.50
C ALA A 54 3.77 -15.46 -15.68
N LYS A 55 5.10 -15.46 -15.54
CA LYS A 55 6.01 -15.94 -16.56
C LYS A 55 5.88 -17.44 -16.84
N GLU A 56 5.58 -18.24 -15.82
CA GLU A 56 5.32 -19.67 -15.98
C GLU A 56 4.08 -19.95 -16.83
N ILE A 57 3.06 -19.06 -16.75
CA ILE A 57 1.87 -19.16 -17.60
C ILE A 57 2.17 -18.72 -19.03
N SER A 58 2.84 -17.57 -19.21
CA SER A 58 3.20 -17.04 -20.52
C SER A 58 4.31 -15.99 -20.42
N PRO A 59 5.32 -16.03 -21.30
CA PRO A 59 6.29 -14.94 -21.39
C PRO A 59 5.67 -13.61 -21.84
N ASN A 60 4.49 -13.67 -22.51
CA ASN A 60 3.71 -12.53 -22.97
C ASN A 60 2.41 -12.40 -22.14
N PHE A 61 2.49 -12.55 -20.82
CA PHE A 61 1.35 -12.44 -19.93
C PHE A 61 0.65 -11.09 -20.12
N ASP A 62 -0.68 -11.07 -20.14
CA ASP A 62 -1.46 -9.85 -20.33
C ASP A 62 -1.09 -8.78 -19.30
N LYS A 63 -0.79 -7.57 -19.77
CA LYS A 63 -0.25 -6.51 -18.91
C LYS A 63 -1.27 -5.98 -17.90
N ARG A 64 -2.56 -5.96 -18.24
CA ARG A 64 -3.62 -5.57 -17.31
C ARG A 64 -3.74 -6.57 -16.16
N GLU A 65 -3.78 -7.85 -16.49
CA GLU A 65 -3.83 -8.92 -15.48
C GLU A 65 -2.53 -9.02 -14.69
N PHE A 66 -1.39 -8.67 -15.32
CA PHE A 66 -0.11 -8.59 -14.62
C PHE A 66 -0.14 -7.52 -13.53
N ASP A 67 -0.70 -6.34 -13.79
CA ASP A 67 -0.85 -5.29 -12.78
C ASP A 67 -1.74 -5.75 -11.62
N VAL A 68 -2.86 -6.41 -11.90
CA VAL A 68 -3.72 -6.99 -10.84
C VAL A 68 -2.94 -7.99 -9.99
N LEU A 69 -2.17 -8.85 -10.63
CA LEU A 69 -1.39 -9.89 -9.93
C LEU A 69 -0.31 -9.29 -9.03
N ILE A 70 0.60 -8.49 -9.59
CA ILE A 70 1.79 -8.03 -8.86
C ILE A 70 1.47 -6.99 -7.77
N THR A 71 0.37 -6.27 -7.88
CA THR A 71 -0.05 -5.28 -6.86
C THR A 71 -0.78 -5.91 -5.68
N SER A 72 -1.17 -7.18 -5.77
CA SER A 72 -1.85 -7.90 -4.67
C SER A 72 -0.96 -8.09 -3.42
N GLY A 73 0.35 -8.08 -3.58
CA GLY A 73 1.28 -8.21 -2.47
C GLY A 73 1.19 -7.08 -1.45
N GLU A 74 1.01 -5.86 -1.92
CA GLU A 74 0.83 -4.68 -1.05
C GLU A 74 -0.50 -4.73 -0.30
N GLN A 75 -1.54 -5.29 -0.88
CA GLN A 75 -2.83 -5.50 -0.21
C GLN A 75 -2.67 -6.40 1.01
N VAL A 76 -1.91 -7.47 0.89
CA VAL A 76 -1.59 -8.37 2.02
C VAL A 76 -0.86 -7.60 3.13
N SER A 77 0.19 -6.87 2.80
CA SER A 77 0.96 -6.09 3.78
C SER A 77 0.10 -5.03 4.49
N CYS A 78 -0.76 -4.33 3.75
CA CYS A 78 -1.71 -3.37 4.32
C CYS A 78 -2.63 -4.00 5.37
N ALA A 79 -3.24 -5.13 5.03
CA ALA A 79 -4.18 -5.80 5.92
C ALA A 79 -3.50 -6.31 7.19
N LEU A 80 -2.31 -6.92 7.05
CA LEU A 80 -1.54 -7.42 8.18
C LEU A 80 -1.10 -6.30 9.11
N LEU A 81 -0.60 -5.18 8.56
CA LEU A 81 -0.14 -4.06 9.37
C LEU A 81 -1.30 -3.31 10.04
N ALA A 82 -2.40 -3.06 9.33
CA ALA A 82 -3.59 -2.45 9.92
C ALA A 82 -4.17 -3.33 11.03
N GLY A 83 -4.22 -4.65 10.83
CA GLY A 83 -4.63 -5.61 11.85
C GLY A 83 -3.73 -5.60 13.07
N ALA A 84 -2.40 -5.55 12.88
CA ALA A 84 -1.44 -5.46 13.97
C ALA A 84 -1.61 -4.18 14.79
N LEU A 85 -1.85 -3.03 14.14
CA LEU A 85 -2.12 -1.76 14.81
C LEU A 85 -3.42 -1.82 15.63
N ASN A 86 -4.48 -2.38 15.07
CA ASN A 86 -5.75 -2.57 15.81
C ASN A 86 -5.55 -3.46 17.04
N ASN A 87 -4.74 -4.50 16.93
CA ASN A 87 -4.40 -5.35 18.09
C ASN A 87 -3.61 -4.62 19.18
N LEU A 88 -2.89 -3.54 18.82
CA LEU A 88 -2.21 -2.64 19.76
C LEU A 88 -3.13 -1.54 20.33
N GLY A 89 -4.43 -1.58 20.03
CA GLY A 89 -5.41 -0.60 20.47
C GLY A 89 -5.40 0.72 19.66
N ILE A 90 -4.76 0.73 18.50
CA ILE A 90 -4.71 1.90 17.62
C ILE A 90 -5.73 1.74 16.50
N LYS A 91 -6.73 2.63 16.45
CA LYS A 91 -7.69 2.67 15.35
C LYS A 91 -6.95 2.76 14.02
N SER A 92 -7.00 1.71 13.21
CA SER A 92 -6.30 1.63 11.93
C SER A 92 -7.16 0.99 10.87
N LYS A 93 -6.96 1.41 9.60
CA LYS A 93 -7.67 0.89 8.46
C LYS A 93 -6.75 0.87 7.23
N SER A 94 -6.81 -0.23 6.48
CA SER A 94 -6.23 -0.27 5.14
C SER A 94 -7.11 0.49 4.15
N TRP A 95 -6.49 1.26 3.28
CA TRP A 95 -7.14 2.07 2.25
C TRP A 95 -6.57 1.69 0.89
N MET A 96 -7.35 0.92 0.12
CA MET A 96 -6.93 0.55 -1.23
C MET A 96 -7.03 1.75 -2.18
N ASN A 97 -6.29 1.71 -3.27
CA ASN A 97 -6.20 2.80 -4.24
C ASN A 97 -7.54 3.18 -4.90
N TRP A 98 -8.54 2.28 -4.90
CA TRP A 98 -9.91 2.62 -5.35
C TRP A 98 -10.77 3.26 -4.24
N GLN A 99 -10.40 3.10 -2.98
CA GLN A 99 -11.08 3.74 -1.84
C GLN A 99 -10.64 5.20 -1.63
N ILE A 100 -9.40 5.49 -2.03
CA ILE A 100 -8.79 6.82 -2.09
C ILE A 100 -8.30 7.05 -3.50
N PRO A 101 -9.14 7.34 -4.48
CA PRO A 101 -8.75 7.27 -5.88
C PRO A 101 -7.39 7.89 -6.14
N ILE A 102 -6.35 7.03 -6.23
CA ILE A 102 -5.02 7.40 -6.68
C ILE A 102 -5.03 7.20 -8.19
N MET A 103 -5.38 8.27 -8.89
CA MET A 103 -5.56 8.21 -10.34
C MET A 103 -4.23 8.14 -11.06
N THR A 104 -4.17 7.25 -12.02
CA THR A 104 -3.00 7.06 -12.88
C THR A 104 -3.35 7.23 -14.35
N GLU A 105 -2.35 7.52 -15.15
CA GLU A 105 -2.40 7.47 -16.62
C GLU A 105 -1.13 6.80 -17.17
N GLY A 106 -1.17 6.39 -18.42
CA GLY A 106 -0.10 5.67 -19.10
C GLY A 106 -0.42 4.19 -19.26
N ASP A 107 0.58 3.42 -19.72
CA ASP A 107 0.44 2.02 -19.98
C ASP A 107 0.45 1.19 -18.70
N HIS A 108 -0.23 0.03 -18.72
CA HIS A 108 -0.06 -0.98 -17.69
C HIS A 108 1.43 -1.32 -17.50
N THR A 109 1.83 -1.61 -16.28
CA THR A 109 3.20 -1.87 -15.83
C THR A 109 4.12 -0.64 -15.75
N ASN A 110 3.68 0.51 -16.22
CA ASN A 110 4.48 1.75 -16.23
C ASN A 110 3.59 3.00 -16.17
N SER A 111 2.59 2.99 -15.34
CA SER A 111 1.70 4.14 -15.13
C SER A 111 2.34 5.18 -14.23
N ARG A 112 1.83 6.39 -14.28
CA ARG A 112 2.20 7.49 -13.38
C ARG A 112 0.99 8.07 -12.67
N ILE A 113 1.17 8.50 -11.44
CA ILE A 113 0.12 9.16 -10.66
C ILE A 113 -0.10 10.57 -11.21
N VAL A 114 -1.37 10.92 -11.45
CA VAL A 114 -1.78 12.24 -11.93
C VAL A 114 -2.61 13.03 -10.93
N SER A 115 -3.35 12.36 -10.07
CA SER A 115 -4.14 13.00 -9.02
C SER A 115 -4.46 12.02 -7.89
N MET A 116 -4.86 12.58 -6.76
CA MET A 116 -5.22 11.80 -5.58
C MET A 116 -6.35 12.51 -4.83
N ASN A 117 -7.37 11.77 -4.41
CA ASN A 117 -8.44 12.31 -3.57
C ASN A 117 -8.23 11.89 -2.11
N VAL A 118 -7.72 12.83 -1.32
CA VAL A 118 -7.36 12.57 0.09
C VAL A 118 -8.46 12.96 1.10
N LYS A 119 -9.65 13.36 0.63
CA LYS A 119 -10.73 13.84 1.51
C LYS A 119 -11.09 12.82 2.60
N ASN A 120 -11.35 11.58 2.21
CA ASN A 120 -11.74 10.52 3.16
C ASN A 120 -10.61 10.16 4.14
N ILE A 121 -9.36 10.18 3.66
CA ILE A 121 -8.20 9.96 4.54
C ILE A 121 -8.10 11.09 5.57
N ASN A 122 -8.19 12.35 5.13
CA ASN A 122 -8.09 13.48 6.06
C ASN A 122 -9.18 13.42 7.13
N THR A 123 -10.41 13.06 6.78
CA THR A 123 -11.49 12.84 7.76
C THR A 123 -11.13 11.73 8.75
N TYR A 124 -10.63 10.61 8.25
CA TYR A 124 -10.26 9.46 9.08
C TYR A 124 -9.10 9.79 10.05
N LEU A 125 -8.11 10.57 9.59
CA LEU A 125 -7.00 11.03 10.42
C LEU A 125 -7.48 11.96 11.55
N SER A 126 -8.40 12.88 11.23
CA SER A 126 -8.98 13.78 12.25
C SER A 126 -9.77 13.04 13.35
N GLU A 127 -10.26 11.85 13.03
CA GLU A 127 -10.90 10.94 14.00
C GLU A 127 -9.89 10.04 14.75
N LYS A 128 -8.61 10.39 14.75
CA LYS A 128 -7.52 9.62 15.38
C LYS A 128 -7.32 8.23 14.77
N GLY A 129 -7.58 8.08 13.48
CA GLY A 129 -7.26 6.86 12.75
C GLY A 129 -5.87 6.90 12.13
N VAL A 130 -5.22 5.75 12.01
CA VAL A 130 -4.00 5.54 11.22
C VAL A 130 -4.39 4.94 9.88
N ALA A 131 -4.07 5.62 8.77
CA ALA A 131 -4.36 5.13 7.43
C ALA A 131 -3.18 4.33 6.88
N VAL A 132 -3.42 3.08 6.47
CA VAL A 132 -2.42 2.21 5.82
C VAL A 132 -2.77 2.07 4.35
N ILE A 133 -1.84 2.43 3.46
CA ILE A 133 -2.05 2.54 2.02
C ILE A 133 -1.06 1.62 1.29
N PRO A 134 -1.51 0.84 0.29
CA PRO A 134 -0.60 0.07 -0.55
C PRO A 134 0.20 1.01 -1.46
N GLY A 135 1.52 0.85 -1.49
CA GLY A 135 2.38 1.50 -2.47
C GLY A 135 2.28 0.86 -3.85
N PHE A 136 3.04 1.35 -4.81
CA PHE A 136 3.27 0.74 -6.11
C PHE A 136 2.09 0.76 -7.09
N GLN A 137 0.94 1.25 -6.76
CA GLN A 137 -0.28 1.08 -7.53
C GLN A 137 -1.20 2.31 -7.53
N GLY A 138 -2.06 2.36 -8.53
CA GLY A 138 -3.14 3.31 -8.66
C GLY A 138 -4.29 2.72 -9.46
N ILE A 139 -5.18 3.57 -9.89
CA ILE A 139 -6.35 3.18 -10.68
C ILE A 139 -6.46 4.08 -11.92
N SER A 140 -6.71 3.49 -13.07
CA SER A 140 -6.91 4.23 -14.32
C SER A 140 -8.30 4.85 -14.38
N LYS A 141 -8.51 5.76 -15.36
CA LYS A 141 -9.85 6.32 -15.65
C LYS A 141 -10.89 5.26 -15.99
N LYS A 142 -10.46 4.09 -16.48
CA LYS A 142 -11.35 2.94 -16.78
C LYS A 142 -11.67 2.11 -15.55
N GLY A 143 -11.09 2.42 -14.40
CA GLY A 143 -11.25 1.64 -13.16
C GLY A 143 -10.30 0.43 -13.05
N ASP A 144 -9.32 0.30 -13.95
CA ASP A 144 -8.35 -0.78 -13.88
C ASP A 144 -7.26 -0.48 -12.87
N ILE A 145 -6.83 -1.50 -12.13
CA ILE A 145 -5.64 -1.41 -11.28
C ILE A 145 -4.41 -1.26 -12.18
N THR A 146 -3.53 -0.34 -11.83
CA THR A 146 -2.29 -0.10 -12.54
C THR A 146 -1.11 -0.13 -11.59
N SER A 147 0.02 -0.65 -12.04
CA SER A 147 1.28 -0.48 -11.33
C SER A 147 2.03 0.74 -11.86
N ILE A 148 2.65 1.47 -10.94
CA ILE A 148 3.65 2.48 -11.26
C ILE A 148 5.02 1.80 -11.38
N GLY A 149 5.95 2.37 -12.11
CA GLY A 149 7.29 1.76 -12.25
C GLY A 149 7.95 1.45 -10.89
N ARG A 150 8.78 0.42 -10.83
CA ARG A 150 9.54 0.06 -9.61
C ARG A 150 10.31 1.27 -9.11
N GLY A 151 10.14 1.59 -7.82
CA GLY A 151 10.72 2.79 -7.20
C GLY A 151 9.94 4.08 -7.45
N GLY A 152 8.82 3.97 -8.15
CA GLY A 152 7.89 5.08 -8.36
C GLY A 152 7.14 5.52 -7.11
#